data_bd34d42c2c7c27ecff4cde31fd212d7c
#
_entry.id   bd34d42c2c7c27ecff4cde31fd212d7c
#
_cell.length_a   1.000
_cell.length_b   1.000
_cell.length_c   1.000
_cell.angle_alpha   90.00
_cell.angle_beta   90.00
_cell.angle_gamma   90.00
#
_symmetry.space_group_name_H-M   'P 1'
#
loop_
_entity.id
_entity.type
_entity.pdbx_description
1 polymer ?
#
loop_
_entity_poly.entity_id
_entity_poly.type
_entity_poly.pdbx_seq_one_letter_code
_entity_poly.pdbx_strand_id
1 'polypeptide(L)'
;MILEIEVRKGAKLPNRANPSDAGLDVFYCPKDPTVSAISILPGGSQMLATGLKFGVPHGYMLQVCNRSSMGAKRSLVVGAHIIDSGYDGEVFIDLHNIGTEPQYVGAGEKIAQLVLVPVVHFR
;
A
#
# COMPACT_ATOMS: atom_id res chain seq x y z
N MET A 1 -20.58 -1.41 -3.83
CA MET A 1 -19.67 -1.52 -4.99
C MET A 1 -18.66 -2.62 -4.74
N ILE A 2 -18.39 -3.43 -5.73
CA ILE A 2 -17.39 -4.50 -5.66
C ILE A 2 -16.19 -4.09 -6.51
N LEU A 3 -15.01 -4.13 -5.93
CA LEU A 3 -13.76 -3.82 -6.60
C LEU A 3 -13.06 -5.12 -7.01
N GLU A 4 -12.72 -5.23 -8.29
CA GLU A 4 -11.99 -6.40 -8.78
C GLU A 4 -10.52 -6.33 -8.37
N ILE A 5 -9.97 -7.47 -7.95
CA ILE A 5 -8.59 -7.59 -7.50
C ILE A 5 -7.96 -8.83 -8.13
N GLU A 6 -6.79 -8.64 -8.72
CA GLU A 6 -5.95 -9.73 -9.20
C GLU A 6 -4.82 -9.94 -8.20
N VAL A 7 -4.62 -11.18 -7.74
CA VAL A 7 -3.71 -11.50 -6.64
C VAL A 7 -2.59 -12.39 -7.15
N ARG A 8 -1.33 -11.93 -7.04
CA ARG A 8 -0.16 -12.73 -7.36
C ARG A 8 -0.04 -13.89 -6.36
N LYS A 9 0.46 -15.03 -6.81
CA LYS A 9 0.68 -16.20 -5.94
C LYS A 9 1.51 -15.80 -4.72
N GLY A 10 1.02 -16.15 -3.54
CA GLY A 10 1.65 -15.84 -2.27
C GLY A 10 1.27 -14.50 -1.67
N ALA A 11 0.59 -13.63 -2.43
CA ALA A 11 0.13 -12.36 -1.90
C ALA A 11 -1.11 -12.54 -1.01
N LYS A 12 -1.28 -11.62 -0.07
CA LYS A 12 -2.45 -11.60 0.81
C LYS A 12 -3.51 -10.66 0.24
N LEU A 13 -4.78 -11.06 0.35
CA LEU A 13 -5.89 -10.18 0.05
C LEU A 13 -5.89 -8.98 1.00
N PRO A 14 -6.28 -7.79 0.51
CA PRO A 14 -6.45 -6.64 1.39
C PRO A 14 -7.48 -6.95 2.47
N ASN A 15 -7.31 -6.38 3.63
CA ASN A 15 -8.13 -6.68 4.79
C ASN A 15 -8.77 -5.42 5.39
N ARG A 16 -10.07 -5.47 5.60
CA ARG A 16 -10.80 -4.47 6.37
C ARG A 16 -10.91 -4.96 7.81
N ALA A 17 -10.17 -4.33 8.74
CA ALA A 17 -10.12 -4.76 10.13
C ALA A 17 -11.49 -4.65 10.80
N ASN A 18 -12.23 -3.56 10.54
CA ASN A 18 -13.58 -3.33 11.06
C ASN A 18 -14.50 -2.94 9.91
N PRO A 19 -15.80 -3.36 9.92
CA PRO A 19 -16.71 -3.07 8.80
C PRO A 19 -16.88 -1.58 8.48
N SER A 20 -16.72 -0.71 9.45
CA SER A 20 -16.86 0.74 9.27
C SER A 20 -15.56 1.46 8.91
N ASP A 21 -14.44 0.76 8.82
CA ASP A 21 -13.17 1.38 8.46
C ASP A 21 -13.21 1.87 7.00
N ALA A 22 -12.64 3.05 6.76
CA ALA A 22 -12.61 3.66 5.44
C ALA A 22 -11.72 2.88 4.46
N GLY A 23 -10.64 2.29 4.95
CA GLY A 23 -9.61 1.67 4.13
C GLY A 23 -9.48 0.17 4.29
N LEU A 24 -8.80 -0.41 3.31
CA LEU A 24 -8.35 -1.80 3.34
C LEU A 24 -6.84 -1.80 3.60
N ASP A 25 -6.40 -2.59 4.56
CA ASP A 25 -4.97 -2.80 4.80
C ASP A 25 -4.35 -3.64 3.70
N VAL A 26 -3.17 -3.26 3.26
CA VAL A 26 -2.36 -4.03 2.30
C VAL A 26 -1.05 -4.46 2.93
N PHE A 27 -0.50 -5.55 2.43
CA PHE A 27 0.61 -6.28 3.04
C PHE A 27 1.82 -6.28 2.11
N TYR A 28 3.02 -6.26 2.68
CA TYR A 28 4.25 -6.42 1.92
C TYR A 28 4.36 -7.86 1.40
N CYS A 29 4.47 -8.00 0.09
CA CYS A 29 4.66 -9.29 -0.57
C CYS A 29 5.88 -9.21 -1.50
N PRO A 30 7.11 -9.51 -1.01
CA PRO A 30 8.30 -9.48 -1.86
C PRO A 30 8.12 -10.36 -3.09
N LYS A 31 8.63 -9.91 -4.24
CA LYS A 31 8.61 -10.72 -5.47
C LYS A 31 9.47 -11.97 -5.33
N ASP A 32 10.60 -11.84 -4.64
CA ASP A 32 11.45 -12.98 -4.29
C ASP A 32 10.95 -13.58 -2.98
N PRO A 33 10.38 -14.81 -2.98
CA PRO A 33 9.81 -15.40 -1.79
C PRO A 33 10.85 -15.76 -0.70
N THR A 34 12.13 -15.69 -1.01
CA THR A 34 13.21 -15.91 -0.04
C THR A 34 13.51 -14.67 0.80
N VAL A 35 13.01 -13.50 0.38
CA VAL A 35 13.19 -12.26 1.15
C VAL A 35 12.25 -12.27 2.35
N SER A 36 12.82 -12.20 3.56
CA SER A 36 12.04 -12.18 4.80
C SER A 36 11.75 -10.76 5.31
N ALA A 37 12.62 -9.80 5.00
CA ALA A 37 12.46 -8.41 5.40
C ALA A 37 13.29 -7.50 4.50
N ILE A 38 12.94 -6.21 4.50
CA ILE A 38 13.70 -5.17 3.82
C ILE A 38 13.99 -4.04 4.81
N SER A 39 15.16 -3.41 4.68
CA SER A 39 15.53 -2.28 5.51
C SER A 39 15.27 -0.96 4.79
N ILE A 40 14.83 0.04 5.54
CA ILE A 40 14.68 1.41 5.07
C ILE A 40 15.52 2.29 6.00
N LEU A 41 16.63 2.81 5.49
CA LEU A 41 17.54 3.64 6.27
C LEU A 41 16.94 5.03 6.49
N PRO A 42 17.37 5.75 7.55
CA PRO A 42 16.91 7.13 7.77
C PRO A 42 17.15 7.99 6.54
N GLY A 43 16.12 8.74 6.11
CA GLY A 43 16.17 9.54 4.88
C GLY A 43 16.02 8.74 3.59
N GLY A 44 15.96 7.42 3.66
CA GLY A 44 15.80 6.54 2.50
C GLY A 44 14.36 6.16 2.24
N SER A 45 14.15 5.45 1.14
CA SER A 45 12.84 4.95 0.75
C SER A 45 12.96 3.60 0.04
N GLN A 46 11.85 2.86 0.03
CA GLN A 46 11.73 1.59 -0.68
C GLN A 46 10.35 1.48 -1.31
N MET A 47 10.30 0.92 -2.51
CA MET A 47 9.06 0.55 -3.19
C MET A 47 8.71 -0.88 -2.79
N LEU A 48 7.65 -1.05 -2.01
CA LEU A 48 7.27 -2.35 -1.46
C LEU A 48 6.13 -2.96 -2.28
N ALA A 49 6.37 -4.15 -2.82
CA ALA A 49 5.39 -4.88 -3.62
C ALA A 49 4.25 -5.39 -2.74
N THR A 50 3.02 -5.32 -3.25
CA THR A 50 1.84 -5.89 -2.59
C THR A 50 1.36 -7.18 -3.27
N GLY A 51 1.76 -7.43 -4.50
CA GLY A 51 1.28 -8.54 -5.30
C GLY A 51 -0.15 -8.36 -5.79
N LEU A 52 -0.70 -7.16 -5.74
CA LEU A 52 -2.10 -6.88 -6.06
C LEU A 52 -2.22 -5.95 -7.25
N LYS A 53 -3.22 -6.23 -8.11
CA LYS A 53 -3.69 -5.32 -9.15
C LYS A 53 -5.17 -5.05 -8.89
N PHE A 54 -5.60 -3.81 -9.05
CA PHE A 54 -6.97 -3.41 -8.81
C PHE A 54 -7.63 -2.94 -10.10
N GLY A 55 -8.88 -3.34 -10.30
CA GLY A 55 -9.72 -2.78 -11.36
C GLY A 55 -10.48 -1.58 -10.83
N VAL A 56 -9.83 -0.42 -10.76
CA VAL A 56 -10.46 0.82 -10.26
C VAL A 56 -11.40 1.35 -11.33
N PRO A 57 -12.71 1.48 -11.06
CA PRO A 57 -13.66 1.96 -12.06
C PRO A 57 -13.45 3.43 -12.37
N HIS A 58 -13.79 3.84 -13.60
CA HIS A 58 -13.75 5.26 -14.00
C HIS A 58 -14.64 6.09 -13.08
N GLY A 59 -14.18 7.26 -12.72
CA GLY A 59 -14.86 8.13 -11.74
C GLY A 59 -14.40 7.91 -10.31
N TYR A 60 -13.44 6.99 -10.09
CA TYR A 60 -12.86 6.70 -8.79
C TYR A 60 -11.35 6.62 -8.86
N MET A 61 -10.73 6.69 -7.71
CA MET A 61 -9.30 6.38 -7.52
C MET A 61 -9.12 5.60 -6.23
N LEU A 62 -8.02 4.90 -6.08
CA LEU A 62 -7.57 4.43 -4.77
C LEU A 62 -6.56 5.42 -4.22
N GLN A 63 -6.79 5.87 -3.00
CA GLN A 63 -5.85 6.71 -2.28
C GLN A 63 -5.03 5.85 -1.34
N VAL A 64 -3.71 5.94 -1.46
CA VAL A 64 -2.78 5.26 -0.56
C VAL A 64 -2.59 6.14 0.67
N CYS A 65 -2.94 5.62 1.82
CA CYS A 65 -2.90 6.35 3.08
C CYS A 65 -1.95 5.67 4.07
N ASN A 66 -1.38 6.48 4.95
CA ASN A 66 -0.55 5.97 6.05
C ASN A 66 -1.38 5.15 7.02
N ARG A 67 -0.76 4.11 7.58
CA ARG A 67 -1.27 3.48 8.79
C ARG A 67 -0.70 4.24 9.98
N SER A 68 -1.54 4.52 10.99
CA SER A 68 -1.13 5.29 12.17
C SER A 68 0.04 4.64 12.92
N SER A 69 0.05 3.31 13.03
CA SER A 69 1.15 2.58 13.68
C SER A 69 2.49 2.74 12.95
N MET A 70 2.46 2.81 11.61
CA MET A 70 3.68 2.99 10.82
C MET A 70 4.22 4.41 10.95
N GLY A 71 3.36 5.42 10.84
CA GLY A 71 3.75 6.83 10.94
C GLY A 71 4.15 7.23 12.35
N ALA A 72 3.27 6.96 13.34
CA ALA A 72 3.46 7.43 14.70
C ALA A 72 4.58 6.70 15.45
N LYS A 73 4.73 5.38 15.22
CA LYS A 73 5.68 4.56 15.97
C LYS A 73 7.00 4.31 15.24
N ARG A 74 6.99 4.29 13.91
CA ARG A 74 8.12 3.88 13.10
C ARG A 74 8.64 4.97 12.17
N SER A 75 7.96 6.11 12.10
CA SER A 75 8.31 7.23 11.21
C SER A 75 8.38 6.82 9.74
N LEU A 76 7.55 5.85 9.35
CA LEU A 76 7.42 5.38 7.97
C LEU A 76 6.15 5.97 7.36
N VAL A 77 6.32 6.72 6.28
CA VAL A 77 5.21 7.39 5.60
C VAL A 77 5.22 7.09 4.12
N VAL A 78 4.02 7.10 3.51
CA VAL A 78 3.90 6.89 2.07
C VAL A 78 4.28 8.15 1.30
N GLY A 79 4.98 7.97 0.18
CA GLY A 79 5.42 9.08 -0.68
C GLY A 79 4.58 9.25 -1.94
N ALA A 80 3.79 8.25 -2.34
CA ALA A 80 2.89 8.30 -3.48
C ALA A 80 1.48 7.90 -3.03
N HIS A 81 0.46 8.65 -3.48
CA HIS A 81 -0.86 8.59 -2.86
C HIS A 81 -1.99 8.20 -3.80
N ILE A 82 -1.78 8.21 -5.13
CA ILE A 82 -2.87 8.07 -6.07
C ILE A 82 -2.67 6.85 -6.96
N ILE A 83 -3.71 6.01 -7.02
CA ILE A 83 -3.82 4.91 -7.99
C ILE A 83 -5.02 5.22 -8.88
N ASP A 84 -4.73 5.57 -10.12
CA ASP A 84 -5.74 5.97 -11.09
C ASP A 84 -6.55 4.79 -11.63
N SER A 85 -7.75 5.06 -12.13
CA SER A 85 -8.61 4.04 -12.76
C SER A 85 -7.96 3.40 -13.99
N GLY A 86 -7.07 4.12 -14.68
CA GLY A 86 -6.35 3.59 -15.84
C GLY A 86 -5.11 2.77 -15.51
N TYR A 87 -4.74 2.68 -14.23
CA TYR A 87 -3.54 1.94 -13.83
C TYR A 87 -3.83 0.44 -13.78
N ASP A 88 -3.15 -0.33 -14.60
CA ASP A 88 -3.33 -1.79 -14.71
C ASP A 88 -2.15 -2.61 -14.17
N GLY A 89 -1.17 -1.95 -13.57
CA GLY A 89 0.00 -2.61 -12.99
C GLY A 89 -0.20 -3.04 -11.54
N GLU A 90 0.82 -3.73 -11.03
CA GLU A 90 0.86 -4.08 -9.61
C GLU A 90 0.98 -2.81 -8.75
N VAL A 91 0.32 -2.82 -7.60
CA VAL A 91 0.41 -1.73 -6.63
C VAL A 91 1.66 -1.90 -5.79
N PHE A 92 2.48 -0.86 -5.76
CA PHE A 92 3.65 -0.74 -4.89
C PHE A 92 3.41 0.36 -3.88
N ILE A 93 3.86 0.13 -2.66
CA ILE A 93 3.80 1.14 -1.61
C ILE A 93 5.18 1.78 -1.47
N ASP A 94 5.24 3.08 -1.73
CA ASP A 94 6.47 3.88 -1.61
C ASP A 94 6.61 4.36 -0.17
N LEU A 95 7.40 3.64 0.65
CA LEU A 95 7.62 4.00 2.05
C LEU A 95 8.92 4.77 2.23
N HIS A 96 8.83 5.88 2.94
CA HIS A 96 9.94 6.75 3.30
C HIS A 96 10.17 6.71 4.79
N ASN A 97 11.42 6.59 5.19
CA ASN A 97 11.81 6.68 6.60
C ASN A 97 12.21 8.13 6.92
N ILE A 98 11.32 8.84 7.61
CA ILE A 98 11.53 10.23 8.02
C ILE A 98 12.09 10.34 9.45
N GLY A 99 12.39 9.22 10.06
CA GLY A 99 12.98 9.15 11.41
C GLY A 99 14.49 9.11 11.40
N THR A 100 15.05 8.78 12.55
CA THR A 100 16.51 8.76 12.79
C THR A 100 17.07 7.36 12.92
N GLU A 101 16.21 6.33 12.99
CA GLU A 101 16.61 4.94 13.15
C GLU A 101 16.27 4.13 11.90
N PRO A 102 17.10 3.14 11.53
CA PRO A 102 16.74 2.18 10.49
C PRO A 102 15.45 1.45 10.85
N GLN A 103 14.63 1.18 9.85
CA GLN A 103 13.41 0.40 10.01
C GLN A 103 13.47 -0.85 9.15
N TYR A 104 12.89 -1.93 9.64
CA TYR A 104 12.83 -3.21 8.92
C TYR A 104 11.37 -3.59 8.74
N VAL A 105 10.98 -3.88 7.50
CA VAL A 105 9.61 -4.27 7.15
C VAL A 105 9.64 -5.73 6.74
N GLY A 106 8.91 -6.56 7.47
CA GLY A 106 8.83 -8.00 7.23
C GLY A 106 7.83 -8.35 6.14
N ALA A 107 8.12 -9.43 5.41
CA ALA A 107 7.17 -10.01 4.47
C ALA A 107 5.86 -10.35 5.20
N GLY A 108 4.72 -9.96 4.62
CA GLY A 108 3.42 -10.17 5.21
C GLY A 108 2.98 -9.12 6.24
N GLU A 109 3.81 -8.12 6.50
CA GLU A 109 3.47 -7.02 7.39
C GLU A 109 2.53 -6.03 6.70
N LYS A 110 1.57 -5.46 7.45
CA LYS A 110 0.70 -4.39 6.96
C LYS A 110 1.52 -3.12 6.77
N ILE A 111 1.46 -2.51 5.58
CA ILE A 111 2.33 -1.38 5.23
C ILE A 111 1.60 -0.09 4.89
N ALA A 112 0.35 -0.17 4.51
CA ALA A 112 -0.46 0.99 4.16
C ALA A 112 -1.93 0.60 4.17
N GLN A 113 -2.80 1.58 3.94
CA GLN A 113 -4.21 1.33 3.69
C GLN A 113 -4.64 2.02 2.40
N LEU A 114 -5.61 1.42 1.71
CA LEU A 114 -6.19 1.96 0.48
C LEU A 114 -7.62 2.37 0.73
N VAL A 115 -7.97 3.58 0.29
CA VAL A 115 -9.33 4.13 0.39
C VAL A 115 -9.84 4.41 -1.02
N LEU A 116 -11.04 3.92 -1.34
CA LEU A 116 -11.67 4.23 -2.63
C LEU A 116 -12.34 5.59 -2.55
N VAL A 117 -11.97 6.49 -3.45
CA VAL A 117 -12.39 7.90 -3.43
C VAL A 117 -13.01 8.28 -4.78
N PRO A 118 -14.17 8.95 -4.80
CA PRO A 118 -14.72 9.51 -6.03
C PRO A 118 -13.84 10.63 -6.59
N VAL A 119 -13.76 10.72 -7.91
CA VAL A 119 -12.94 11.73 -8.60
C VAL A 119 -13.80 12.48 -9.59
N VAL A 120 -13.69 13.80 -9.55
CA VAL A 120 -14.30 14.68 -10.55
C VAL A 120 -13.25 15.01 -11.61
N HIS A 121 -13.47 14.56 -12.84
CA HIS A 121 -12.58 14.87 -13.95
C HIS A 121 -12.97 16.25 -14.51
N PHE A 122 -12.16 17.24 -14.21
CA PHE A 122 -12.39 18.62 -14.64
C PHE A 122 -11.66 18.91 -15.95
N ARG A 123 -12.07 19.99 -16.59
CA ARG A 123 -11.43 20.55 -17.79
C ARG A 123 -11.10 22.03 -17.59
#